data_6d4958c5703bf86c77d9382892708656
#
_entry.id   6d4958c5703bf86c77d9382892708656
#
_cell.length_a   1.000
_cell.length_b   1.000
_cell.length_c   1.000
_cell.angle_alpha   90.00
_cell.angle_beta   90.00
_cell.angle_gamma   90.00
#
_symmetry.space_group_name_H-M   'P 1'
#
loop_
_entity.id
_entity.type
_entity.pdbx_description
1 polymer ?
#
loop_
_entity_poly.entity_id
_entity_poly.type
_entity_poly.pdbx_seq_one_letter_code
_entity_poly.pdbx_strand_id
1 'polypeptide(L)'
;MTIIKSKTLKIDYFSYIKAFFNLMKPRVMSLVIFTCAVGLLIAPEKINFSNAVFSLVAVALGSGAAGALNMWYESDLDSLMTRTCLRPIPTGKLTKNQALVFGITSSIISVVALYIFSNLIAATTLLITILFYVFVYTVWLKRKTPQNIVIGGIAGSLPPVIGWSIATNSISFASISFFLIIFFWTPSHFWALSLYKADDYKKAKIPMMPLTEGIEKTKLYILVYSLLMLPVIILPYAINFSGLTYLLPAIMLTIYYNFICYDLYNYKKNNFDLKKAKKV
;
A
#
# COMPACT_ATOMS: atom_id res chain seq x y z
N MET A 1 -48.70 -14.17 -25.16
CA MET A 1 -47.53 -14.96 -24.73
C MET A 1 -46.29 -14.38 -25.37
N THR A 2 -45.63 -13.42 -24.70
CA THR A 2 -44.53 -12.62 -25.25
C THR A 2 -43.20 -13.33 -24.93
N ILE A 3 -42.57 -13.88 -25.97
CA ILE A 3 -41.29 -14.59 -25.84
C ILE A 3 -40.22 -13.56 -25.53
N ILE A 4 -39.75 -13.52 -24.29
CA ILE A 4 -38.58 -12.74 -23.89
C ILE A 4 -37.36 -13.43 -24.51
N LYS A 5 -36.88 -12.88 -25.65
CA LYS A 5 -35.60 -13.27 -26.23
C LYS A 5 -34.50 -12.99 -25.17
N SER A 6 -33.91 -14.06 -24.62
CA SER A 6 -32.70 -13.95 -23.81
C SER A 6 -31.60 -13.34 -24.69
N LYS A 7 -31.25 -12.06 -24.41
CA LYS A 7 -30.04 -11.44 -24.95
C LYS A 7 -28.86 -12.22 -24.38
N THR A 8 -28.30 -13.12 -25.16
CA THR A 8 -26.96 -13.65 -24.90
C THR A 8 -26.01 -12.47 -24.82
N LEU A 9 -25.64 -12.08 -23.60
CA LEU A 9 -24.62 -11.07 -23.33
C LEU A 9 -23.32 -11.61 -23.96
N LYS A 10 -22.92 -11.08 -25.10
CA LYS A 10 -21.57 -11.31 -25.62
C LYS A 10 -20.61 -10.83 -24.55
N ILE A 11 -19.87 -11.78 -23.95
CA ILE A 11 -18.80 -11.45 -22.99
C ILE A 11 -17.78 -10.64 -23.80
N ASP A 12 -17.66 -9.37 -23.47
CA ASP A 12 -16.57 -8.55 -23.97
C ASP A 12 -15.29 -8.98 -23.25
N TYR A 13 -14.52 -9.87 -23.87
CA TYR A 13 -13.28 -10.43 -23.33
C TYR A 13 -12.30 -9.34 -22.91
N PHE A 14 -12.21 -8.23 -23.64
CA PHE A 14 -11.35 -7.11 -23.28
C PHE A 14 -11.79 -6.44 -21.98
N SER A 15 -13.09 -6.19 -21.82
CA SER A 15 -13.67 -5.65 -20.58
C SER A 15 -13.43 -6.58 -19.40
N TYR A 16 -13.49 -7.89 -19.62
CA TYR A 16 -13.28 -8.91 -18.60
C TYR A 16 -11.81 -8.97 -18.15
N ILE A 17 -10.85 -9.01 -19.07
CA ILE A 17 -9.40 -8.93 -18.75
C ILE A 17 -9.08 -7.63 -18.01
N LYS A 18 -9.63 -6.51 -18.46
CA LYS A 18 -9.47 -5.20 -17.81
C LYS A 18 -10.02 -5.22 -16.37
N ALA A 19 -11.08 -5.98 -16.10
CA ALA A 19 -11.62 -6.11 -14.76
C ALA A 19 -10.64 -6.85 -13.82
N PHE A 20 -9.96 -7.91 -14.24
CA PHE A 20 -8.92 -8.57 -13.47
C PHE A 20 -7.69 -7.67 -13.25
N PHE A 21 -7.27 -6.93 -14.26
CA PHE A 21 -6.21 -5.95 -14.11
C PHE A 21 -6.56 -4.87 -13.10
N ASN A 22 -7.78 -4.35 -13.12
CA ASN A 22 -8.27 -3.38 -12.13
C ASN A 22 -8.37 -3.97 -10.71
N LEU A 23 -8.63 -5.29 -10.60
CA LEU A 23 -8.63 -6.01 -9.33
C LEU A 23 -7.26 -5.97 -8.65
N MET A 24 -6.17 -5.98 -9.42
CA MET A 24 -4.80 -5.89 -8.92
C MET A 24 -4.42 -4.49 -8.39
N LYS A 25 -5.27 -3.48 -8.49
CA LYS A 25 -5.00 -2.09 -8.06
C LYS A 25 -3.73 -1.51 -8.70
N PRO A 26 -3.65 -1.32 -10.01
CA PRO A 26 -2.42 -1.02 -10.74
C PRO A 26 -1.68 0.24 -10.23
N ARG A 27 -2.38 1.25 -9.73
CA ARG A 27 -1.75 2.45 -9.13
C ARG A 27 -0.99 2.14 -7.84
N VAL A 28 -1.52 1.25 -6.98
CA VAL A 28 -0.84 0.83 -5.75
C VAL A 28 0.30 -0.13 -6.10
N MET A 29 0.03 -1.07 -6.99
CA MET A 29 1.01 -2.03 -7.50
C MET A 29 2.25 -1.32 -8.09
N SER A 30 2.08 -0.23 -8.86
CA SER A 30 3.21 0.51 -9.42
C SER A 30 4.12 1.13 -8.35
N LEU A 31 3.56 1.62 -7.24
CA LEU A 31 4.34 2.13 -6.11
C LEU A 31 5.12 1.01 -5.40
N VAL A 32 4.50 -0.16 -5.24
CA VAL A 32 5.17 -1.34 -4.67
C VAL A 32 6.35 -1.78 -5.55
N ILE A 33 6.13 -1.85 -6.88
CA ILE A 33 7.20 -2.19 -7.83
C ILE A 33 8.32 -1.16 -7.75
N PHE A 34 7.99 0.13 -7.75
CA PHE A 34 8.97 1.21 -7.69
C PHE A 34 9.83 1.13 -6.42
N THR A 35 9.23 1.02 -5.25
CA THR A 35 9.96 0.96 -3.99
C THR A 35 10.76 -0.34 -3.83
N CYS A 36 10.24 -1.46 -4.36
CA CYS A 36 10.98 -2.71 -4.45
C CYS A 36 12.20 -2.59 -5.39
N ALA A 37 12.00 -1.99 -6.58
CA ALA A 37 13.09 -1.76 -7.53
C ALA A 37 14.18 -0.84 -6.95
N VAL A 38 13.80 0.20 -6.19
CA VAL A 38 14.77 1.03 -5.48
C VAL A 38 15.57 0.19 -4.49
N GLY A 39 14.90 -0.63 -3.65
CA GLY A 39 15.59 -1.52 -2.71
C GLY A 39 16.55 -2.50 -3.39
N LEU A 40 16.17 -3.03 -4.56
CA LEU A 40 17.01 -3.89 -5.38
C LEU A 40 18.24 -3.16 -5.94
N LEU A 41 18.04 -1.95 -6.48
CA LEU A 41 19.10 -1.18 -7.15
C LEU A 41 20.15 -0.63 -6.20
N ILE A 42 19.76 -0.30 -4.96
CA ILE A 42 20.69 0.22 -3.94
C ILE A 42 21.40 -0.88 -3.15
N ALA A 43 20.97 -2.14 -3.31
CA ALA A 43 21.64 -3.26 -2.66
C ALA A 43 23.10 -3.39 -3.14
N PRO A 44 24.04 -3.78 -2.24
CA PRO A 44 25.46 -3.82 -2.58
C PRO A 44 25.80 -4.95 -3.58
N GLU A 45 24.99 -5.99 -3.63
CA GLU A 45 25.17 -7.11 -4.52
C GLU A 45 24.37 -6.92 -5.81
N LYS A 46 24.90 -7.47 -6.91
CA LYS A 46 24.23 -7.40 -8.22
C LYS A 46 23.63 -8.76 -8.57
N ILE A 47 22.40 -8.73 -9.03
CA ILE A 47 21.71 -9.89 -9.59
C ILE A 47 21.69 -9.80 -11.14
N ASN A 48 21.60 -10.95 -11.81
CA ASN A 48 21.42 -10.98 -13.26
C ASN A 48 20.15 -10.20 -13.65
N PHE A 49 20.25 -9.39 -14.72
CA PHE A 49 19.18 -8.52 -15.18
C PHE A 49 17.86 -9.27 -15.44
N SER A 50 17.89 -10.43 -16.08
CA SER A 50 16.69 -11.25 -16.31
C SER A 50 16.03 -11.68 -15.00
N ASN A 51 16.82 -12.14 -14.03
CA ASN A 51 16.30 -12.53 -12.72
C ASN A 51 15.72 -11.34 -11.96
N ALA A 52 16.36 -10.15 -12.06
CA ALA A 52 15.84 -8.93 -11.48
C ALA A 52 14.45 -8.57 -12.05
N VAL A 53 14.30 -8.62 -13.38
CA VAL A 53 13.02 -8.33 -14.05
C VAL A 53 11.95 -9.33 -13.65
N PHE A 54 12.23 -10.65 -13.72
CA PHE A 54 11.25 -11.68 -13.32
C PHE A 54 10.89 -11.60 -11.84
N SER A 55 11.83 -11.26 -10.97
CA SER A 55 11.57 -11.03 -9.54
C SER A 55 10.65 -9.83 -9.31
N LEU A 56 10.86 -8.71 -10.01
CA LEU A 56 9.98 -7.54 -9.93
C LEU A 56 8.57 -7.86 -10.47
N VAL A 57 8.46 -8.64 -11.53
CA VAL A 57 7.17 -9.12 -12.06
C VAL A 57 6.47 -10.02 -11.04
N ALA A 58 7.21 -10.92 -10.37
CA ALA A 58 6.67 -11.75 -9.29
C ALA A 58 6.15 -10.91 -8.12
N VAL A 59 6.90 -9.88 -7.68
CA VAL A 59 6.46 -8.93 -6.63
C VAL A 59 5.23 -8.14 -7.09
N ALA A 60 5.16 -7.71 -8.35
CA ALA A 60 4.00 -7.05 -8.92
C ALA A 60 2.75 -7.95 -8.83
N LEU A 61 2.88 -9.22 -9.24
CA LEU A 61 1.80 -10.20 -9.17
C LEU A 61 1.36 -10.43 -7.73
N GLY A 62 2.28 -10.58 -6.77
CA GLY A 62 1.98 -10.75 -5.34
C GLY A 62 1.27 -9.54 -4.72
N SER A 63 1.71 -8.33 -5.04
CA SER A 63 1.04 -7.09 -4.64
C SER A 63 -0.37 -6.99 -5.23
N GLY A 64 -0.51 -7.33 -6.51
CA GLY A 64 -1.81 -7.38 -7.19
C GLY A 64 -2.74 -8.43 -6.58
N ALA A 65 -2.22 -9.61 -6.25
CA ALA A 65 -2.96 -10.68 -5.59
C ALA A 65 -3.47 -10.25 -4.21
N ALA A 66 -2.64 -9.61 -3.39
CA ALA A 66 -3.06 -9.04 -2.11
C ALA A 66 -4.16 -7.97 -2.30
N GLY A 67 -4.04 -7.14 -3.35
CA GLY A 67 -5.07 -6.17 -3.75
C GLY A 67 -6.40 -6.83 -4.12
N ALA A 68 -6.36 -7.96 -4.86
CA ALA A 68 -7.53 -8.72 -5.25
C ALA A 68 -8.23 -9.37 -4.04
N LEU A 69 -7.47 -9.98 -3.14
CA LEU A 69 -8.00 -10.57 -1.90
C LEU A 69 -8.61 -9.50 -0.97
N ASN A 70 -8.02 -8.32 -0.91
CA ASN A 70 -8.62 -7.21 -0.20
C ASN A 70 -9.96 -6.76 -0.82
N MET A 71 -10.05 -6.62 -2.15
CA MET A 71 -11.32 -6.28 -2.82
C MET A 71 -12.37 -7.39 -2.66
N TRP A 72 -11.96 -8.66 -2.67
CA TRP A 72 -12.85 -9.78 -2.38
C TRP A 72 -13.49 -9.64 -1.00
N TYR A 73 -12.67 -9.42 0.03
CA TYR A 73 -13.15 -9.33 1.42
C TYR A 73 -13.98 -8.08 1.68
N GLU A 74 -13.57 -6.94 1.11
CA GLU A 74 -14.17 -5.62 1.35
C GLU A 74 -15.26 -5.23 0.34
N SER A 75 -15.73 -6.13 -0.50
CA SER A 75 -16.69 -5.81 -1.56
C SER A 75 -18.00 -5.19 -1.06
N ASP A 76 -18.42 -5.51 0.18
CA ASP A 76 -19.55 -4.89 0.88
C ASP A 76 -19.26 -3.41 1.21
N LEU A 77 -18.10 -3.10 1.77
CA LEU A 77 -17.67 -1.74 2.08
C LEU A 77 -17.43 -0.92 0.81
N ASP A 78 -16.85 -1.55 -0.21
CA ASP A 78 -16.54 -0.91 -1.49
C ASP A 78 -17.80 -0.40 -2.21
N SER A 79 -18.93 -1.07 -2.04
CA SER A 79 -20.21 -0.63 -2.61
C SER A 79 -20.79 0.63 -1.96
N LEU A 80 -20.39 0.95 -0.71
CA LEU A 80 -20.88 2.08 0.06
C LEU A 80 -20.06 3.37 -0.16
N MET A 81 -18.81 3.24 -0.64
CA MET A 81 -17.89 4.36 -0.77
C MET A 81 -17.85 4.88 -2.19
N THR A 82 -17.98 6.21 -2.38
CA THR A 82 -17.95 6.86 -3.71
C THR A 82 -16.68 6.57 -4.50
N ARG A 83 -15.56 6.39 -3.81
CA ARG A 83 -14.26 6.10 -4.43
C ARG A 83 -14.16 4.66 -4.97
N THR A 84 -14.90 3.71 -4.43
CA THR A 84 -14.70 2.28 -4.65
C THR A 84 -15.92 1.54 -5.21
N CYS A 85 -17.09 2.19 -5.28
CA CYS A 85 -18.32 1.57 -5.81
C CYS A 85 -18.21 1.15 -7.29
N LEU A 86 -17.28 1.74 -8.04
CA LEU A 86 -17.02 1.39 -9.45
C LEU A 86 -15.97 0.26 -9.62
N ARG A 87 -15.54 -0.39 -8.55
CA ARG A 87 -14.62 -1.53 -8.60
C ARG A 87 -15.28 -2.75 -9.25
N PRO A 88 -14.48 -3.71 -9.77
CA PRO A 88 -15.01 -4.85 -10.53
C PRO A 88 -16.06 -5.70 -9.81
N ILE A 89 -15.92 -5.90 -8.50
CA ILE A 89 -16.86 -6.73 -7.73
C ILE A 89 -18.16 -5.98 -7.44
N PRO A 90 -18.17 -4.74 -6.88
CA PRO A 90 -19.40 -3.96 -6.68
C PRO A 90 -20.20 -3.74 -7.97
N THR A 91 -19.53 -3.59 -9.11
CA THR A 91 -20.21 -3.40 -10.42
C THR A 91 -20.70 -4.69 -11.07
N GLY A 92 -20.47 -5.85 -10.44
CA GLY A 92 -20.86 -7.15 -10.99
C GLY A 92 -20.03 -7.64 -12.20
N LYS A 93 -18.93 -6.95 -12.55
CA LYS A 93 -18.03 -7.39 -13.64
C LYS A 93 -17.29 -8.68 -13.30
N LEU A 94 -16.98 -8.88 -12.02
CA LEU A 94 -16.39 -10.10 -11.48
C LEU A 94 -17.19 -10.55 -10.25
N THR A 95 -17.34 -11.87 -10.11
CA THR A 95 -17.90 -12.47 -8.90
C THR A 95 -16.89 -12.50 -7.76
N LYS A 96 -17.36 -12.59 -6.53
CA LYS A 96 -16.50 -12.77 -5.35
C LYS A 96 -15.62 -14.02 -5.48
N ASN A 97 -16.16 -15.13 -5.97
CA ASN A 97 -15.41 -16.38 -6.14
C ASN A 97 -14.29 -16.23 -7.17
N GLN A 98 -14.54 -15.55 -8.29
CA GLN A 98 -13.48 -15.27 -9.28
C GLN A 98 -12.35 -14.45 -8.69
N ALA A 99 -12.67 -13.41 -7.90
CA ALA A 99 -11.66 -12.59 -7.24
C ALA A 99 -10.87 -13.37 -6.19
N LEU A 100 -11.53 -14.25 -5.42
CA LEU A 100 -10.86 -15.11 -4.44
C LEU A 100 -9.90 -16.10 -5.11
N VAL A 101 -10.38 -16.86 -6.10
CA VAL A 101 -9.56 -17.83 -6.82
C VAL A 101 -8.37 -17.13 -7.48
N PHE A 102 -8.61 -16.02 -8.18
CA PHE A 102 -7.54 -15.23 -8.79
C PHE A 102 -6.52 -14.74 -7.76
N GLY A 103 -6.98 -14.21 -6.61
CA GLY A 103 -6.10 -13.73 -5.56
C GLY A 103 -5.23 -14.83 -4.94
N ILE A 104 -5.82 -16.00 -4.65
CA ILE A 104 -5.08 -17.14 -4.07
C ILE A 104 -4.08 -17.70 -5.09
N THR A 105 -4.51 -18.00 -6.31
CA THR A 105 -3.63 -18.57 -7.34
C THR A 105 -2.48 -17.63 -7.69
N SER A 106 -2.75 -16.33 -7.86
CA SER A 106 -1.72 -15.34 -8.12
C SER A 106 -0.76 -15.17 -6.94
N SER A 107 -1.22 -15.29 -5.69
CA SER A 107 -0.35 -15.26 -4.50
C SER A 107 0.63 -16.43 -4.51
N ILE A 108 0.14 -17.65 -4.77
CA ILE A 108 1.01 -18.85 -4.82
C ILE A 108 2.02 -18.72 -5.96
N ILE A 109 1.56 -18.37 -7.15
CA ILE A 109 2.43 -18.22 -8.33
C ILE A 109 3.50 -17.16 -8.06
N SER A 110 3.15 -16.01 -7.46
CA SER A 110 4.10 -14.94 -7.19
C SER A 110 5.19 -15.34 -6.21
N VAL A 111 4.85 -16.04 -5.12
CA VAL A 111 5.82 -16.50 -4.12
C VAL A 111 6.74 -17.57 -4.69
N VAL A 112 6.18 -18.54 -5.43
CA VAL A 112 6.97 -19.60 -6.09
C VAL A 112 7.89 -18.99 -7.16
N ALA A 113 7.37 -18.09 -7.99
CA ALA A 113 8.18 -17.41 -9.00
C ALA A 113 9.33 -16.61 -8.36
N LEU A 114 9.04 -15.86 -7.27
CA LEU A 114 10.08 -15.10 -6.60
C LEU A 114 11.15 -16.01 -5.97
N TYR A 115 10.77 -17.18 -5.46
CA TYR A 115 11.73 -18.17 -4.99
C TYR A 115 12.64 -18.68 -6.12
N ILE A 116 12.06 -19.00 -7.29
CA ILE A 116 12.79 -19.54 -8.45
C ILE A 116 13.77 -18.50 -9.03
N PHE A 117 13.32 -17.25 -9.20
CA PHE A 117 14.11 -16.21 -9.86
C PHE A 117 15.02 -15.43 -8.90
N SER A 118 14.88 -15.62 -7.58
CA SER A 118 15.65 -14.91 -6.57
C SER A 118 16.13 -15.87 -5.48
N ASN A 119 15.47 -15.88 -4.31
CA ASN A 119 15.87 -16.66 -3.15
C ASN A 119 14.73 -16.84 -2.13
N LEU A 120 14.99 -17.68 -1.13
CA LEU A 120 14.03 -18.02 -0.09
C LEU A 120 13.65 -16.80 0.78
N ILE A 121 14.61 -15.93 1.11
CA ILE A 121 14.36 -14.78 2.00
C ILE A 121 13.43 -13.77 1.33
N ALA A 122 13.65 -13.47 0.05
CA ALA A 122 12.76 -12.59 -0.69
C ALA A 122 11.34 -13.20 -0.82
N ALA A 123 11.26 -14.49 -1.14
CA ALA A 123 9.99 -15.20 -1.29
C ALA A 123 9.20 -15.28 0.03
N THR A 124 9.86 -15.60 1.14
CA THR A 124 9.22 -15.64 2.46
C THR A 124 8.80 -14.24 2.93
N THR A 125 9.60 -13.21 2.65
CA THR A 125 9.23 -11.82 2.97
C THR A 125 8.00 -11.38 2.18
N LEU A 126 7.90 -11.74 0.88
CA LEU A 126 6.71 -11.48 0.07
C LEU A 126 5.49 -12.23 0.62
N LEU A 127 5.63 -13.52 0.96
CA LEU A 127 4.55 -14.32 1.56
C LEU A 127 4.04 -13.68 2.86
N ILE A 128 4.94 -13.33 3.78
CA ILE A 128 4.60 -12.66 5.03
C ILE A 128 3.88 -11.33 4.75
N THR A 129 4.34 -10.56 3.77
CA THR A 129 3.71 -9.29 3.37
C THR A 129 2.28 -9.48 2.89
N ILE A 130 2.04 -10.49 2.03
CA ILE A 130 0.69 -10.82 1.52
C ILE A 130 -0.21 -11.25 2.68
N LEU A 131 0.24 -12.20 3.51
CA LEU A 131 -0.54 -12.72 4.64
C LEU A 131 -0.85 -11.61 5.67
N PHE A 132 0.14 -10.79 5.99
CA PHE A 132 -0.05 -9.66 6.90
C PHE A 132 -1.07 -8.65 6.36
N TYR A 133 -0.97 -8.28 5.07
CA TYR A 133 -1.91 -7.36 4.45
C TYR A 133 -3.33 -7.92 4.41
N VAL A 134 -3.50 -9.20 4.10
CA VAL A 134 -4.83 -9.82 4.00
C VAL A 134 -5.41 -10.09 5.38
N PHE A 135 -4.72 -10.84 6.24
CA PHE A 135 -5.29 -11.31 7.50
C PHE A 135 -5.21 -10.25 8.61
N VAL A 136 -4.06 -9.61 8.79
CA VAL A 136 -3.89 -8.64 9.88
C VAL A 136 -4.55 -7.31 9.54
N TYR A 137 -4.19 -6.70 8.41
CA TYR A 137 -4.74 -5.40 8.04
C TYR A 137 -6.19 -5.49 7.57
N THR A 138 -6.48 -6.29 6.51
CA THR A 138 -7.80 -6.27 5.85
C THR A 138 -8.88 -6.95 6.68
N VAL A 139 -8.63 -8.19 7.15
CA VAL A 139 -9.64 -8.98 7.86
C VAL A 139 -9.79 -8.54 9.31
N TRP A 140 -8.68 -8.32 10.01
CA TRP A 140 -8.73 -8.08 11.45
C TRP A 140 -8.84 -6.60 11.81
N LEU A 141 -7.85 -5.76 11.46
CA LEU A 141 -7.71 -4.42 12.04
C LEU A 141 -8.60 -3.37 11.41
N LYS A 142 -8.79 -3.39 10.09
CA LYS A 142 -9.41 -2.29 9.36
C LYS A 142 -10.80 -1.92 9.82
N ARG A 143 -11.57 -2.90 10.32
CA ARG A 143 -12.92 -2.70 10.82
C ARG A 143 -12.99 -2.51 12.34
N LYS A 144 -11.88 -2.65 13.06
CA LYS A 144 -11.87 -2.69 14.54
C LYS A 144 -11.19 -1.50 15.21
N THR A 145 -10.18 -0.90 14.57
CA THR A 145 -9.35 0.10 15.24
C THR A 145 -8.88 1.20 14.29
N PRO A 146 -8.77 2.46 14.76
CA PRO A 146 -8.17 3.55 14.00
C PRO A 146 -6.66 3.38 13.79
N GLN A 147 -6.01 2.51 14.59
CA GLN A 147 -4.60 2.16 14.46
C GLN A 147 -4.34 1.21 13.27
N ASN A 148 -5.37 0.80 12.53
CA ASN A 148 -5.23 -0.04 11.34
C ASN A 148 -4.25 0.54 10.32
N ILE A 149 -4.12 1.87 10.24
CA ILE A 149 -3.19 2.57 9.34
C ILE A 149 -1.74 2.36 9.78
N VAL A 150 -1.45 2.49 11.08
CA VAL A 150 -0.09 2.31 11.61
C VAL A 150 0.36 0.87 11.42
N ILE A 151 -0.43 -0.07 11.94
CA ILE A 151 -0.07 -1.50 11.88
C ILE A 151 -0.10 -1.99 10.42
N GLY A 152 -1.14 -1.62 9.66
CA GLY A 152 -1.25 -1.97 8.24
C GLY A 152 -0.13 -1.39 7.37
N GLY A 153 0.46 -0.26 7.79
CA GLY A 153 1.62 0.37 7.15
C GLY A 153 2.83 -0.54 7.04
N ILE A 154 2.97 -1.54 7.94
CA ILE A 154 4.04 -2.56 7.87
C ILE A 154 4.09 -3.22 6.48
N ALA A 155 2.95 -3.70 5.98
CA ALA A 155 2.90 -4.35 4.66
C ALA A 155 3.31 -3.42 3.51
N GLY A 156 2.89 -2.14 3.58
CA GLY A 156 3.24 -1.12 2.59
C GLY A 156 4.70 -0.69 2.62
N SER A 157 5.40 -0.95 3.74
CA SER A 157 6.79 -0.55 3.97
C SER A 157 7.81 -1.67 3.66
N LEU A 158 7.37 -2.92 3.45
CA LEU A 158 8.24 -4.06 3.18
C LEU A 158 8.81 -4.15 1.74
N PRO A 159 8.23 -3.55 0.69
CA PRO A 159 8.73 -3.68 -0.67
C PRO A 159 10.24 -3.36 -0.85
N PRO A 160 10.83 -2.30 -0.29
CA PRO A 160 12.29 -2.08 -0.40
C PRO A 160 13.11 -3.18 0.29
N VAL A 161 12.60 -3.79 1.37
CA VAL A 161 13.25 -4.94 2.02
C VAL A 161 13.22 -6.16 1.10
N ILE A 162 12.08 -6.42 0.43
CA ILE A 162 11.97 -7.48 -0.57
C ILE A 162 12.98 -7.23 -1.70
N GLY A 163 13.04 -6.01 -2.24
CA GLY A 163 13.99 -5.64 -3.29
C GLY A 163 15.45 -5.85 -2.88
N TRP A 164 15.80 -5.43 -1.68
CA TRP A 164 17.12 -5.70 -1.10
C TRP A 164 17.42 -7.20 -1.02
N SER A 165 16.47 -7.97 -0.45
CA SER A 165 16.63 -9.41 -0.27
C SER A 165 16.74 -10.16 -1.59
N ILE A 166 16.13 -9.68 -2.68
CA ILE A 166 16.27 -10.24 -4.02
C ILE A 166 17.75 -10.28 -4.44
N ALA A 167 18.50 -9.22 -4.18
CA ALA A 167 19.92 -9.15 -4.54
C ALA A 167 20.82 -9.88 -3.55
N THR A 168 20.62 -9.69 -2.23
CA THR A 168 21.58 -10.03 -1.19
C THR A 168 21.29 -11.33 -0.45
N ASN A 169 20.13 -11.97 -0.70
CA ASN A 169 19.65 -13.11 0.09
C ASN A 169 19.71 -12.85 1.62
N SER A 170 19.49 -11.61 2.04
CA SER A 170 19.59 -11.21 3.44
C SER A 170 18.69 -10.00 3.74
N ILE A 171 18.44 -9.75 5.03
CA ILE A 171 17.83 -8.53 5.54
C ILE A 171 18.89 -7.82 6.38
N SER A 172 19.20 -6.57 6.05
CA SER A 172 20.22 -5.77 6.73
C SER A 172 19.62 -4.54 7.42
N PHE A 173 20.39 -3.90 8.30
CA PHE A 173 20.00 -2.61 8.90
C PHE A 173 19.76 -1.53 7.83
N ALA A 174 20.45 -1.57 6.70
CA ALA A 174 20.22 -0.64 5.60
C ALA A 174 18.81 -0.85 5.01
N SER A 175 18.40 -2.08 4.71
CA SER A 175 17.06 -2.36 4.20
C SER A 175 15.96 -2.01 5.22
N ILE A 176 16.21 -2.24 6.51
CA ILE A 176 15.29 -1.85 7.59
C ILE A 176 15.17 -0.33 7.69
N SER A 177 16.24 0.43 7.47
CA SER A 177 16.17 1.89 7.48
C SER A 177 15.20 2.44 6.41
N PHE A 178 15.19 1.86 5.21
CA PHE A 178 14.22 2.22 4.16
C PHE A 178 12.80 1.79 4.50
N PHE A 179 12.64 0.64 5.11
CA PHE A 179 11.35 0.21 5.67
C PHE A 179 10.83 1.25 6.67
N LEU A 180 11.65 1.69 7.62
CA LEU A 180 11.27 2.65 8.66
C LEU A 180 10.87 4.01 8.07
N ILE A 181 11.54 4.51 7.03
CA ILE A 181 11.19 5.75 6.35
C ILE A 181 9.74 5.69 5.84
N ILE A 182 9.38 4.62 5.12
CA ILE A 182 8.03 4.46 4.58
C ILE A 182 7.03 4.21 5.71
N PHE A 183 7.41 3.44 6.73
CA PHE A 183 6.57 3.11 7.87
C PHE A 183 6.16 4.36 8.66
N PHE A 184 7.09 5.25 8.99
CA PHE A 184 6.78 6.48 9.72
C PHE A 184 6.08 7.54 8.86
N TRP A 185 6.30 7.54 7.55
CA TRP A 185 5.57 8.39 6.63
C TRP A 185 4.10 7.97 6.48
N THR A 186 3.82 6.68 6.48
CA THR A 186 2.49 6.11 6.18
C THR A 186 1.37 6.67 7.07
N PRO A 187 1.48 6.77 8.42
CA PRO A 187 0.39 7.26 9.25
C PRO A 187 0.04 8.72 8.97
N SER A 188 1.03 9.60 8.87
CA SER A 188 0.80 11.02 8.60
C SER A 188 0.10 11.23 7.26
N HIS A 189 0.54 10.55 6.20
CA HIS A 189 -0.08 10.62 4.87
C HIS A 189 -1.53 10.07 4.86
N PHE A 190 -1.76 8.87 5.39
CA PHE A 190 -3.10 8.26 5.35
C PHE A 190 -4.10 8.93 6.29
N TRP A 191 -3.68 9.46 7.43
CA TRP A 191 -4.58 10.23 8.28
C TRP A 191 -4.92 11.58 7.66
N ALA A 192 -4.00 12.23 6.95
CA ALA A 192 -4.32 13.40 6.15
C ALA A 192 -5.35 13.08 5.05
N LEU A 193 -5.18 11.95 4.35
CA LEU A 193 -6.17 11.44 3.41
C LEU A 193 -7.54 11.22 4.08
N SER A 194 -7.56 10.65 5.29
CA SER A 194 -8.79 10.36 6.03
C SER A 194 -9.54 11.62 6.48
N LEU A 195 -8.84 12.73 6.71
CA LEU A 195 -9.45 14.02 7.07
C LEU A 195 -10.34 14.55 5.95
N TYR A 196 -9.87 14.55 4.69
CA TYR A 196 -10.69 15.10 3.61
C TYR A 196 -11.60 14.05 2.92
N LYS A 197 -11.50 12.77 3.29
CA LYS A 197 -12.35 11.66 2.85
C LYS A 197 -13.21 11.08 3.98
N ALA A 198 -13.37 11.82 5.08
CA ALA A 198 -14.05 11.35 6.27
C ALA A 198 -15.50 10.88 6.00
N ASP A 199 -16.24 11.55 5.10
CA ASP A 199 -17.61 11.19 4.77
C ASP A 199 -17.72 9.80 4.13
N ASP A 200 -16.78 9.41 3.25
CA ASP A 200 -16.74 8.07 2.66
C ASP A 200 -16.52 6.99 3.74
N TYR A 201 -15.57 7.23 4.66
CA TYR A 201 -15.31 6.31 5.76
C TYR A 201 -16.47 6.23 6.76
N LYS A 202 -17.16 7.36 7.01
CA LYS A 202 -18.37 7.39 7.84
C LYS A 202 -19.50 6.55 7.25
N LYS A 203 -19.75 6.65 5.94
CA LYS A 203 -20.75 5.83 5.23
C LYS A 203 -20.44 4.33 5.35
N ALA A 204 -19.17 3.95 5.24
CA ALA A 204 -18.71 2.56 5.36
C ALA A 204 -18.54 2.10 6.82
N LYS A 205 -18.80 2.95 7.82
CA LYS A 205 -18.61 2.67 9.26
C LYS A 205 -17.19 2.15 9.60
N ILE A 206 -16.17 2.65 8.88
CA ILE A 206 -14.77 2.29 9.14
C ILE A 206 -14.23 3.23 10.23
N PRO A 207 -13.66 2.71 11.34
CA PRO A 207 -13.15 3.53 12.44
C PRO A 207 -11.82 4.21 12.06
N MET A 208 -11.89 5.31 11.32
CA MET A 208 -10.73 6.12 11.01
C MET A 208 -10.48 7.16 12.10
N MET A 209 -9.21 7.54 12.31
CA MET A 209 -8.78 8.46 13.36
C MET A 209 -9.64 9.73 13.48
N PRO A 210 -9.99 10.45 12.39
CA PRO A 210 -10.85 11.64 12.48
C PRO A 210 -12.26 11.37 13.00
N LEU A 211 -12.77 10.15 12.81
CA LEU A 211 -14.12 9.74 13.20
C LEU A 211 -14.18 9.22 14.64
N THR A 212 -13.08 8.68 15.17
CA THR A 212 -12.99 8.09 16.50
C THR A 212 -12.39 9.04 17.54
N GLU A 213 -11.31 9.74 17.18
CA GLU A 213 -10.54 10.60 18.07
C GLU A 213 -10.72 12.10 17.78
N GLY A 214 -11.40 12.42 16.69
CA GLY A 214 -11.65 13.80 16.25
C GLY A 214 -10.52 14.41 15.41
N ILE A 215 -10.84 15.57 14.82
CA ILE A 215 -9.98 16.24 13.84
C ILE A 215 -8.69 16.75 14.49
N GLU A 216 -8.77 17.36 15.66
CA GLU A 216 -7.63 18.01 16.32
C GLU A 216 -6.57 16.98 16.75
N LYS A 217 -6.99 15.86 17.36
CA LYS A 217 -6.06 14.77 17.67
C LYS A 217 -5.45 14.16 16.42
N THR A 218 -6.23 14.03 15.34
CA THR A 218 -5.71 13.51 14.07
C THR A 218 -4.61 14.41 13.50
N LYS A 219 -4.80 15.73 13.51
CA LYS A 219 -3.78 16.70 13.08
C LYS A 219 -2.52 16.63 13.95
N LEU A 220 -2.69 16.49 15.28
CA LEU A 220 -1.57 16.32 16.19
C LEU A 220 -0.77 15.06 15.86
N TYR A 221 -1.43 13.92 15.66
CA TYR A 221 -0.74 12.67 15.29
C TYR A 221 -0.05 12.74 13.92
N ILE A 222 -0.66 13.42 12.94
CA ILE A 222 -0.02 13.71 11.64
C ILE A 222 1.31 14.44 11.88
N LEU A 223 1.30 15.50 12.69
CA LEU A 223 2.50 16.26 13.00
C LEU A 223 3.54 15.43 13.78
N VAL A 224 3.11 14.67 14.80
CA VAL A 224 4.02 13.82 15.59
C VAL A 224 4.74 12.79 14.70
N TYR A 225 4.00 12.07 13.85
CA TYR A 225 4.61 11.08 12.95
C TYR A 225 5.50 11.72 11.89
N SER A 226 5.17 12.92 11.40
CA SER A 226 6.05 13.65 10.49
C SER A 226 7.35 14.10 11.17
N LEU A 227 7.31 14.49 12.44
CA LEU A 227 8.51 14.82 13.22
C LEU A 227 9.38 13.58 13.50
N LEU A 228 8.75 12.42 13.79
CA LEU A 228 9.46 11.16 13.99
C LEU A 228 10.21 10.69 12.72
N MET A 229 9.87 11.19 11.55
CA MET A 229 10.64 10.91 10.33
C MET A 229 12.04 11.52 10.37
N LEU A 230 12.27 12.66 11.06
CA LEU A 230 13.59 13.33 11.09
C LEU A 230 14.72 12.42 11.55
N PRO A 231 14.67 11.75 12.71
CA PRO A 231 15.72 10.82 13.10
C PRO A 231 15.81 9.61 12.16
N VAL A 232 14.69 9.17 11.59
CA VAL A 232 14.66 7.97 10.73
C VAL A 232 15.36 8.19 9.39
N ILE A 233 15.20 9.36 8.76
CA ILE A 233 15.85 9.64 7.48
C ILE A 233 17.36 9.80 7.62
N ILE A 234 17.89 10.03 8.83
CA ILE A 234 19.32 10.11 9.08
C ILE A 234 19.95 8.71 9.19
N LEU A 235 19.18 7.67 9.48
CA LEU A 235 19.69 6.31 9.71
C LEU A 235 20.57 5.79 8.56
N PRO A 236 20.19 5.87 7.26
CA PRO A 236 21.05 5.37 6.19
C PRO A 236 22.42 6.02 6.16
N TYR A 237 22.54 7.30 6.55
CA TYR A 237 23.80 8.01 6.68
C TYR A 237 24.55 7.59 7.95
N ALA A 238 23.87 7.51 9.08
CA ALA A 238 24.46 7.17 10.38
C ALA A 238 25.09 5.76 10.41
N ILE A 239 24.52 4.81 9.64
CA ILE A 239 25.08 3.46 9.50
C ILE A 239 26.13 3.36 8.37
N ASN A 240 26.61 4.49 7.83
CA ASN A 240 27.59 4.58 6.75
C ASN A 240 27.16 3.86 5.44
N PHE A 241 25.86 3.69 5.22
CA PHE A 241 25.34 3.11 4.00
C PHE A 241 25.20 4.16 2.87
N SER A 242 24.84 5.40 3.22
CA SER A 242 24.63 6.48 2.26
C SER A 242 25.50 7.70 2.57
N GLY A 243 25.80 8.52 1.55
CA GLY A 243 26.61 9.75 1.67
C GLY A 243 25.75 11.01 1.88
N LEU A 244 26.43 12.16 1.89
CA LEU A 244 25.80 13.49 1.97
C LEU A 244 24.87 13.79 0.78
N THR A 245 25.11 13.18 -0.37
CA THR A 245 24.25 13.28 -1.57
C THR A 245 22.84 12.75 -1.33
N TYR A 246 22.66 11.80 -0.42
CA TYR A 246 21.36 11.35 0.08
C TYR A 246 20.88 12.25 1.22
N LEU A 247 21.74 12.48 2.24
CA LEU A 247 21.32 13.09 3.50
C LEU A 247 20.77 14.51 3.32
N LEU A 248 21.45 15.36 2.53
CA LEU A 248 21.05 16.76 2.36
C LEU A 248 19.67 16.89 1.70
N PRO A 249 19.38 16.26 0.54
CA PRO A 249 18.03 16.28 -0.03
C PRO A 249 16.98 15.65 0.88
N ALA A 250 17.30 14.56 1.58
CA ALA A 250 16.37 13.89 2.49
C ALA A 250 15.95 14.79 3.66
N ILE A 251 16.90 15.50 4.29
CA ILE A 251 16.61 16.48 5.34
C ILE A 251 15.76 17.63 4.79
N MET A 252 16.13 18.22 3.66
CA MET A 252 15.39 19.34 3.05
C MET A 252 13.94 18.95 2.76
N LEU A 253 13.71 17.80 2.14
CA LEU A 253 12.37 17.31 1.83
C LEU A 253 11.56 16.99 3.10
N THR A 254 12.19 16.44 4.12
CA THR A 254 11.53 16.12 5.38
C THR A 254 11.18 17.39 6.17
N ILE A 255 12.03 18.41 6.20
CA ILE A 255 11.72 19.71 6.80
C ILE A 255 10.54 20.36 6.05
N TYR A 256 10.54 20.34 4.72
CA TYR A 256 9.42 20.85 3.93
C TYR A 256 8.12 20.08 4.23
N TYR A 257 8.19 18.76 4.33
CA TYR A 257 7.04 17.92 4.70
C TYR A 257 6.51 18.27 6.10
N ASN A 258 7.41 18.41 7.08
CA ASN A 258 7.07 18.83 8.43
C ASN A 258 6.40 20.23 8.46
N PHE A 259 6.88 21.16 7.62
CA PHE A 259 6.26 22.48 7.50
C PHE A 259 4.80 22.37 7.00
N ILE A 260 4.54 21.53 6.00
CA ILE A 260 3.17 21.28 5.51
C ILE A 260 2.29 20.66 6.61
N CYS A 261 2.81 19.70 7.37
CA CYS A 261 2.09 19.08 8.48
C CYS A 261 1.81 20.08 9.61
N TYR A 262 2.75 20.96 9.92
CA TYR A 262 2.59 22.05 10.88
C TYR A 262 1.54 23.08 10.43
N ASP A 263 1.54 23.46 9.15
CA ASP A 263 0.51 24.34 8.58
C ASP A 263 -0.89 23.72 8.66
N LEU A 264 -1.00 22.40 8.45
CA LEU A 264 -2.24 21.66 8.66
C LEU A 264 -2.66 21.64 10.14
N TYR A 265 -1.72 21.44 11.07
CA TYR A 265 -1.98 21.43 12.51
C TYR A 265 -2.54 22.78 12.98
N ASN A 266 -1.97 23.89 12.57
CA ASN A 266 -2.43 25.25 12.94
C ASN A 266 -3.72 25.68 12.25
N TYR A 267 -4.22 24.93 11.30
CA TYR A 267 -5.44 25.29 10.56
C TYR A 267 -6.69 25.05 11.40
N LYS A 268 -7.33 26.15 11.87
CA LYS A 268 -8.45 26.13 12.85
C LYS A 268 -9.82 25.73 12.29
N LYS A 269 -9.96 25.37 11.02
CA LYS A 269 -11.24 25.00 10.42
C LYS A 269 -11.64 23.57 10.82
N ASN A 270 -12.74 23.41 11.53
CA ASN A 270 -13.23 22.13 12.06
C ASN A 270 -14.12 21.34 11.08
N ASN A 271 -14.04 21.59 9.77
CA ASN A 271 -14.76 20.81 8.77
C ASN A 271 -13.92 19.66 8.23
N PHE A 272 -14.57 18.53 7.92
CA PHE A 272 -13.92 17.40 7.27
C PHE A 272 -13.39 17.70 5.85
N ASP A 273 -13.91 18.77 5.19
CA ASP A 273 -13.33 19.25 3.93
C ASP A 273 -12.08 20.11 4.19
N LEU A 274 -11.00 19.44 4.53
CA LEU A 274 -9.71 20.06 4.79
C LEU A 274 -8.86 20.05 3.52
N LYS A 275 -8.96 21.12 2.69
CA LYS A 275 -8.15 21.25 1.46
C LYS A 275 -6.64 21.19 1.72
N LYS A 276 -6.17 21.66 2.90
CA LYS A 276 -4.76 21.57 3.30
C LYS A 276 -4.28 20.14 3.50
N ALA A 277 -5.15 19.23 3.95
CA ALA A 277 -4.83 17.83 4.12
C ALA A 277 -4.46 17.10 2.81
N LYS A 278 -4.83 17.66 1.65
CA LYS A 278 -4.44 17.12 0.34
C LYS A 278 -2.98 17.39 -0.02
N LYS A 279 -2.31 18.29 0.69
CA LYS A 279 -0.90 18.62 0.45
C LYS A 279 0.05 17.70 1.21
N VAL A 280 -0.42 17.05 2.28
CA VAL A 280 0.27 16.03 3.05
C VAL A 280 0.13 14.66 2.39
#